data_035d580bea9527bc99235e138849d709
#
_entry.id   035d580bea9527bc99235e138849d709
#
_cell.length_a   1.000
_cell.length_b   1.000
_cell.length_c   1.000
_cell.angle_alpha   90.00
_cell.angle_beta   90.00
_cell.angle_gamma   90.00
#
_symmetry.space_group_name_H-M   'P 1'
#
loop_
_entity.id
_entity.type
_entity.pdbx_description
1 polymer ?
#
loop_
_entity_poly.entity_id
_entity_poly.type
_entity_poly.pdbx_seq_one_letter_code
_entity_poly.pdbx_strand_id
1 'polypeptide(L)'
;MPELSQFRSADHDILTARARFHLRNARWQVVDTPAGEVQCYVYEPDDEARGTVMLVHGWTSETAFMTAFTEPLRRSGLRVVAFDFPAHGLSPGRRTNLADCARAMLAVCDYFGPIDSVVAHSFGGFVALLVAEGGAPLSHAHPIGRYVLISCPNELSEVTRNFGATLNLAPAAQRIYERHLERVGHRPIATFSASALLRNVDAPVLIIHGREDDEVAFRNAEEIAAAHPTARLMPFDGLGHRNVLFAPPVFRSVMNELAPASAGRSSGRREQLSRRGMMASA
;
A
#
# COMPACT_ATOMS: atom_id res chain seq x y z
N MET A 1 -3.68 2.04 26.45
CA MET A 1 -3.82 2.44 25.03
C MET A 1 -5.22 3.00 24.87
N PRO A 2 -5.38 4.26 24.42
CA PRO A 2 -6.71 4.77 24.09
C PRO A 2 -7.30 3.91 22.97
N GLU A 3 -8.59 3.63 23.05
CA GLU A 3 -9.30 2.90 22.03
C GLU A 3 -9.30 3.70 20.72
N LEU A 4 -9.03 3.06 19.59
CA LEU A 4 -9.10 3.66 18.26
C LEU A 4 -10.46 4.31 17.95
N SER A 5 -11.49 4.03 18.79
CA SER A 5 -12.85 4.54 18.67
C SER A 5 -13.02 6.04 19.00
N GLN A 6 -12.05 6.69 19.64
CA GLN A 6 -12.22 8.08 20.12
C GLN A 6 -11.92 9.17 19.05
N PHE A 7 -11.48 8.77 17.84
CA PHE A 7 -11.13 9.71 16.76
C PHE A 7 -12.14 9.78 15.61
N ARG A 8 -13.35 9.23 15.78
CA ARG A 8 -14.39 9.27 14.74
C ARG A 8 -15.22 10.54 14.86
N SER A 9 -15.08 11.46 13.88
CA SER A 9 -16.06 12.53 13.67
C SER A 9 -17.26 12.01 12.86
N ALA A 10 -18.44 12.64 13.01
CA ALA A 10 -19.64 12.29 12.22
C ALA A 10 -19.37 12.32 10.68
N ASP A 11 -18.54 13.26 10.21
CA ASP A 11 -18.15 13.35 8.81
C ASP A 11 -17.29 12.15 8.38
N HIS A 12 -16.42 11.66 9.25
CA HIS A 12 -15.63 10.46 9.00
C HIS A 12 -16.52 9.22 8.84
N ASP A 13 -17.52 9.07 9.68
CA ASP A 13 -18.45 7.93 9.62
C ASP A 13 -19.29 7.93 8.32
N ILE A 14 -19.71 9.10 7.83
CA ILE A 14 -20.41 9.23 6.55
C ILE A 14 -19.50 8.89 5.37
N LEU A 15 -18.27 9.40 5.37
CA LEU A 15 -17.28 9.09 4.33
C LEU A 15 -16.93 7.60 4.33
N THR A 16 -16.75 7.02 5.49
CA THR A 16 -16.50 5.58 5.68
C THR A 16 -17.67 4.74 5.14
N ALA A 17 -18.91 5.09 5.44
CA ALA A 17 -20.07 4.37 4.95
C ALA A 17 -20.18 4.40 3.42
N ARG A 18 -19.89 5.56 2.78
CA ARG A 18 -19.85 5.70 1.32
C ARG A 18 -18.69 4.90 0.71
N ALA A 19 -17.51 4.96 1.28
CA ALA A 19 -16.35 4.22 0.82
C ALA A 19 -16.58 2.70 0.92
N ARG A 20 -17.16 2.23 2.01
CA ARG A 20 -17.53 0.82 2.21
C ARG A 20 -18.55 0.30 1.20
N PHE A 21 -19.38 1.19 0.62
CA PHE A 21 -20.29 0.79 -0.45
C PHE A 21 -19.55 0.15 -1.63
N HIS A 22 -18.37 0.65 -1.97
CA HIS A 22 -17.57 0.11 -3.07
C HIS A 22 -16.97 -1.27 -2.78
N LEU A 23 -16.82 -1.65 -1.51
CA LEU A 23 -16.34 -2.98 -1.13
C LEU A 23 -17.35 -4.10 -1.48
N ARG A 24 -18.63 -3.76 -1.73
CA ARG A 24 -19.66 -4.73 -2.11
C ARG A 24 -19.41 -5.42 -3.45
N ASN A 25 -18.59 -4.80 -4.31
CA ASN A 25 -18.23 -5.34 -5.62
C ASN A 25 -17.06 -6.34 -5.53
N ALA A 26 -16.43 -6.46 -4.39
CA ALA A 26 -15.35 -7.42 -4.16
C ALA A 26 -15.89 -8.81 -3.83
N ARG A 27 -15.13 -9.85 -4.15
CA ARG A 27 -15.25 -11.13 -3.48
C ARG A 27 -14.58 -11.01 -2.10
N TRP A 28 -15.32 -11.24 -1.06
CA TRP A 28 -14.84 -11.17 0.32
C TRP A 28 -14.17 -12.49 0.70
N GLN A 29 -13.03 -12.40 1.36
CA GLN A 29 -12.24 -13.53 1.81
C GLN A 29 -11.66 -13.25 3.19
N VAL A 30 -11.86 -14.16 4.13
CA VAL A 30 -11.14 -14.13 5.41
C VAL A 30 -9.85 -14.94 5.26
N VAL A 31 -8.74 -14.39 5.74
CA VAL A 31 -7.44 -15.06 5.77
C VAL A 31 -6.98 -15.18 7.21
N ASP A 32 -6.67 -16.40 7.64
CA ASP A 32 -6.04 -16.67 8.93
C ASP A 32 -4.58 -16.23 8.91
N THR A 33 -4.18 -15.45 9.90
CA THR A 33 -2.81 -14.97 10.03
C THR A 33 -2.26 -15.20 11.43
N PRO A 34 -0.95 -15.15 11.65
CA PRO A 34 -0.37 -15.22 12.99
C PRO A 34 -0.84 -14.10 13.94
N ALA A 35 -1.43 -13.03 13.39
CA ALA A 35 -1.99 -11.90 14.14
C ALA A 35 -3.52 -11.97 14.31
N GLY A 36 -4.13 -13.10 13.95
CA GLY A 36 -5.58 -13.31 13.89
C GLY A 36 -6.13 -13.21 12.47
N GLU A 37 -7.43 -13.43 12.34
CA GLU A 37 -8.13 -13.32 11.07
C GLU A 37 -8.08 -11.88 10.52
N VAL A 38 -7.97 -11.75 9.19
CA VAL A 38 -8.10 -10.46 8.50
C VAL A 38 -9.10 -10.56 7.36
N GLN A 39 -9.86 -9.47 7.16
CA GLN A 39 -10.80 -9.35 6.06
C GLN A 39 -10.08 -8.88 4.80
N CYS A 40 -10.17 -9.68 3.74
CA CYS A 40 -9.63 -9.37 2.43
C CYS A 40 -10.75 -9.14 1.41
N TYR A 41 -10.43 -8.35 0.37
CA TYR A 41 -11.32 -7.97 -0.72
C TYR A 41 -10.60 -8.20 -2.04
N VAL A 42 -11.20 -9.03 -2.91
CA VAL A 42 -10.61 -9.41 -4.19
C VAL A 42 -11.50 -8.95 -5.33
N TYR A 43 -10.90 -8.22 -6.27
CA TYR A 43 -11.54 -7.77 -7.49
C TYR A 43 -10.85 -8.44 -8.66
N GLU A 44 -11.54 -9.41 -9.27
CA GLU A 44 -11.02 -10.10 -10.43
C GLU A 44 -11.26 -9.27 -11.70
N PRO A 45 -10.33 -9.20 -12.65
CA PRO A 45 -10.57 -8.61 -13.96
C PRO A 45 -11.59 -9.43 -14.76
N ASP A 46 -12.10 -8.86 -15.85
CA ASP A 46 -13.11 -9.54 -16.70
C ASP A 46 -12.49 -10.69 -17.51
N ASP A 47 -11.19 -10.60 -17.82
CA ASP A 47 -10.40 -11.62 -18.50
C ASP A 47 -9.35 -12.22 -17.55
N GLU A 48 -8.48 -13.10 -18.05
CA GLU A 48 -7.36 -13.64 -17.31
C GLU A 48 -6.46 -12.50 -16.74
N ALA A 49 -6.17 -12.58 -15.45
CA ALA A 49 -5.38 -11.55 -14.76
C ALA A 49 -3.94 -11.48 -15.32
N ARG A 50 -3.51 -10.28 -15.68
CA ARG A 50 -2.13 -10.00 -16.14
C ARG A 50 -1.12 -9.84 -15.01
N GLY A 51 -1.59 -9.87 -13.78
CA GLY A 51 -0.82 -9.72 -12.55
C GLY A 51 -1.71 -9.34 -11.39
N THR A 52 -1.12 -9.31 -10.20
CA THR A 52 -1.80 -8.97 -8.95
C THR A 52 -1.25 -7.67 -8.36
N VAL A 53 -2.14 -6.74 -8.04
CA VAL A 53 -1.81 -5.54 -7.29
C VAL A 53 -2.44 -5.61 -5.90
N MET A 54 -1.65 -5.34 -4.86
CA MET A 54 -2.13 -5.26 -3.49
C MET A 54 -2.31 -3.81 -3.08
N LEU A 55 -3.46 -3.49 -2.48
CA LEU A 55 -3.74 -2.17 -1.88
C LEU A 55 -3.61 -2.26 -0.36
N VAL A 56 -2.81 -1.39 0.23
CA VAL A 56 -2.49 -1.41 1.66
C VAL A 56 -2.74 -0.04 2.27
N HIS A 57 -3.70 0.01 3.19
CA HIS A 57 -4.13 1.25 3.85
C HIS A 57 -3.18 1.70 4.97
N GLY A 58 -3.31 2.95 5.45
CA GLY A 58 -2.55 3.54 6.54
C GLY A 58 -3.09 3.18 7.94
N TRP A 59 -2.35 3.63 8.98
CA TRP A 59 -2.79 3.54 10.37
C TRP A 59 -4.09 4.33 10.59
N THR A 60 -4.99 3.86 11.45
CA THR A 60 -6.33 4.43 11.69
C THR A 60 -7.20 4.59 10.45
N SER A 61 -6.90 3.86 9.38
CA SER A 61 -7.61 3.83 8.10
C SER A 61 -8.20 2.45 7.85
N GLU A 62 -8.75 2.21 6.68
CA GLU A 62 -9.27 0.92 6.22
C GLU A 62 -9.24 0.83 4.69
N THR A 63 -9.38 -0.36 4.14
CA THR A 63 -9.41 -0.63 2.69
C THR A 63 -10.40 0.26 1.94
N ALA A 64 -11.52 0.61 2.55
CA ALA A 64 -12.55 1.45 1.94
C ALA A 64 -11.99 2.76 1.35
N PHE A 65 -10.99 3.37 1.99
CA PHE A 65 -10.35 4.60 1.51
C PHE A 65 -9.40 4.40 0.31
N MET A 66 -9.07 3.14 -0.01
CA MET A 66 -8.25 2.79 -1.18
C MET A 66 -9.10 2.40 -2.40
N THR A 67 -10.43 2.34 -2.26
CA THR A 67 -11.33 1.82 -3.31
C THR A 67 -11.35 2.64 -4.59
N ALA A 68 -10.89 3.89 -4.56
CA ALA A 68 -10.75 4.71 -5.79
C ALA A 68 -9.81 4.06 -6.82
N PHE A 69 -8.86 3.24 -6.37
CA PHE A 69 -7.91 2.53 -7.23
C PHE A 69 -8.45 1.19 -7.76
N THR A 70 -9.45 0.57 -7.11
CA THR A 70 -9.86 -0.80 -7.39
C THR A 70 -10.37 -1.00 -8.81
N GLU A 71 -11.41 -0.27 -9.20
CA GLU A 71 -12.07 -0.48 -10.49
C GLU A 71 -11.19 -0.13 -11.70
N PRO A 72 -10.41 0.95 -11.70
CA PRO A 72 -9.50 1.23 -12.81
C PRO A 72 -8.35 0.21 -12.94
N LEU A 73 -7.79 -0.27 -11.83
CA LEU A 73 -6.77 -1.33 -11.86
C LEU A 73 -7.38 -2.65 -12.37
N ARG A 74 -8.57 -3.01 -11.90
CA ARG A 74 -9.33 -4.17 -12.38
C ARG A 74 -9.58 -4.09 -13.88
N ARG A 75 -10.09 -2.95 -14.38
CA ARG A 75 -10.34 -2.73 -15.82
C ARG A 75 -9.07 -2.73 -16.67
N SER A 76 -7.92 -2.45 -16.07
CA SER A 76 -6.64 -2.58 -16.76
C SER A 76 -6.14 -4.03 -16.87
N GLY A 77 -6.93 -5.00 -16.37
CA GLY A 77 -6.62 -6.42 -16.41
C GLY A 77 -5.78 -6.91 -15.23
N LEU A 78 -5.76 -6.18 -14.12
CA LEU A 78 -5.07 -6.61 -12.91
C LEU A 78 -6.08 -7.19 -11.89
N ARG A 79 -5.70 -8.29 -11.25
CA ARG A 79 -6.36 -8.73 -10.03
C ARG A 79 -6.01 -7.76 -8.91
N VAL A 80 -7.00 -7.19 -8.24
CA VAL A 80 -6.76 -6.30 -7.11
C VAL A 80 -7.08 -7.04 -5.81
N VAL A 81 -6.11 -7.11 -4.92
CA VAL A 81 -6.25 -7.65 -3.57
C VAL A 81 -6.08 -6.51 -2.59
N ALA A 82 -7.01 -6.34 -1.68
CA ALA A 82 -6.91 -5.40 -0.58
C ALA A 82 -7.30 -6.10 0.72
N PHE A 83 -6.86 -5.61 1.86
CA PHE A 83 -7.22 -6.18 3.15
C PHE A 83 -7.19 -5.12 4.24
N ASP A 84 -7.97 -5.34 5.30
CA ASP A 84 -7.92 -4.52 6.49
C ASP A 84 -6.89 -5.11 7.46
N PHE A 85 -5.99 -4.28 7.99
CA PHE A 85 -5.06 -4.71 9.04
C PHE A 85 -5.80 -5.22 10.28
N PRO A 86 -5.18 -6.06 11.13
CA PRO A 86 -5.79 -6.47 12.39
C PRO A 86 -6.29 -5.26 13.20
N ALA A 87 -7.48 -5.35 13.77
CA ALA A 87 -8.17 -4.29 14.51
C ALA A 87 -8.50 -3.02 13.70
N HIS A 88 -8.49 -3.09 12.35
CA HIS A 88 -8.92 -2.01 11.45
C HIS A 88 -10.09 -2.48 10.57
N GLY A 89 -10.86 -1.53 10.05
CA GLY A 89 -11.94 -1.78 9.10
C GLY A 89 -12.91 -2.85 9.57
N LEU A 90 -13.01 -3.96 8.82
CA LEU A 90 -13.83 -5.13 9.16
C LEU A 90 -12.99 -6.31 9.68
N SER A 91 -11.69 -6.20 9.79
CA SER A 91 -10.86 -7.18 10.47
C SER A 91 -11.11 -7.16 11.99
N PRO A 92 -11.27 -8.32 12.62
CA PRO A 92 -11.52 -8.39 14.06
C PRO A 92 -10.32 -7.90 14.88
N GLY A 93 -10.57 -7.66 16.17
CA GLY A 93 -9.58 -7.24 17.13
C GLY A 93 -9.83 -5.86 17.72
N ARG A 94 -9.11 -5.54 18.78
CA ARG A 94 -9.20 -4.23 19.49
C ARG A 94 -7.86 -3.54 19.58
N ARG A 95 -6.77 -4.25 19.31
CA ARG A 95 -5.39 -3.76 19.41
C ARG A 95 -4.56 -4.42 18.33
N THR A 96 -3.61 -3.65 17.82
CA THR A 96 -2.60 -4.15 16.89
C THR A 96 -1.32 -3.31 17.04
N ASN A 97 -0.28 -3.72 16.38
CA ASN A 97 1.01 -3.04 16.32
C ASN A 97 1.68 -3.31 14.97
N LEU A 98 2.83 -2.67 14.71
CA LEU A 98 3.56 -2.83 13.45
C LEU A 98 3.90 -4.29 13.13
N ALA A 99 4.34 -5.06 14.13
CA ALA A 99 4.74 -6.46 13.91
C ALA A 99 3.54 -7.34 13.52
N ASP A 100 2.39 -7.12 14.16
CA ASP A 100 1.16 -7.87 13.85
C ASP A 100 0.63 -7.48 12.45
N CYS A 101 0.68 -6.19 12.09
CA CYS A 101 0.32 -5.75 10.74
C CYS A 101 1.24 -6.34 9.68
N ALA A 102 2.55 -6.42 9.94
CA ALA A 102 3.51 -6.99 9.01
C ALA A 102 3.33 -8.52 8.86
N ARG A 103 3.09 -9.25 9.96
CA ARG A 103 2.77 -10.69 9.92
C ARG A 103 1.47 -10.96 9.17
N ALA A 104 0.45 -10.12 9.38
CA ALA A 104 -0.81 -10.24 8.66
C ALA A 104 -0.61 -9.99 7.16
N MET A 105 0.09 -8.93 6.76
CA MET A 105 0.38 -8.66 5.35
C MET A 105 1.18 -9.80 4.71
N LEU A 106 2.20 -10.33 5.38
CA LEU A 106 2.98 -11.46 4.89
C LEU A 106 2.08 -12.67 4.62
N ALA A 107 1.23 -13.05 5.58
CA ALA A 107 0.30 -14.16 5.41
C ALA A 107 -0.71 -13.94 4.28
N VAL A 108 -1.18 -12.69 4.08
CA VAL A 108 -2.05 -12.34 2.94
C VAL A 108 -1.28 -12.46 1.63
N CYS A 109 -0.01 -12.01 1.57
CA CYS A 109 0.83 -12.20 0.39
C CYS A 109 1.02 -13.68 0.07
N ASP A 110 1.34 -14.51 1.07
CA ASP A 110 1.54 -15.96 0.88
C ASP A 110 0.24 -16.65 0.42
N TYR A 111 -0.91 -16.20 0.91
CA TYR A 111 -2.22 -16.75 0.54
C TYR A 111 -2.58 -16.45 -0.92
N PHE A 112 -2.37 -15.21 -1.36
CA PHE A 112 -2.77 -14.76 -2.70
C PHE A 112 -1.65 -14.86 -3.73
N GLY A 113 -0.39 -14.87 -3.30
CA GLY A 113 0.87 -14.82 -4.09
C GLY A 113 0.73 -14.96 -5.57
N PRO A 114 1.72 -14.80 -6.41
CA PRO A 114 2.73 -13.75 -6.28
C PRO A 114 2.10 -12.34 -6.37
N ILE A 115 2.74 -11.35 -5.78
CA ILE A 115 2.29 -9.94 -5.82
C ILE A 115 3.19 -9.15 -6.78
N ASP A 116 2.62 -8.75 -7.93
CA ASP A 116 3.37 -8.02 -8.95
C ASP A 116 3.59 -6.55 -8.58
N SER A 117 2.65 -5.97 -7.83
CA SER A 117 2.73 -4.57 -7.42
C SER A 117 2.03 -4.31 -6.09
N VAL A 118 2.47 -3.30 -5.37
CA VAL A 118 1.78 -2.79 -4.19
C VAL A 118 1.51 -1.29 -4.34
N VAL A 119 0.30 -0.85 -3.98
CA VAL A 119 -0.03 0.56 -3.75
C VAL A 119 -0.33 0.71 -2.27
N ALA A 120 0.53 1.40 -1.57
CA ALA A 120 0.48 1.48 -0.12
C ALA A 120 0.47 2.93 0.37
N HIS A 121 -0.42 3.23 1.30
CA HIS A 121 -0.56 4.55 1.88
C HIS A 121 0.04 4.61 3.28
N SER A 122 0.84 5.66 3.56
CA SER A 122 1.32 5.98 4.89
C SER A 122 2.00 4.79 5.58
N PHE A 123 1.54 4.41 6.75
CA PHE A 123 1.98 3.23 7.52
C PHE A 123 1.96 1.94 6.69
N GLY A 124 0.99 1.79 5.77
CA GLY A 124 0.95 0.63 4.87
C GLY A 124 2.17 0.50 3.98
N GLY A 125 2.75 1.62 3.54
CA GLY A 125 4.02 1.63 2.79
C GLY A 125 5.18 1.09 3.61
N PHE A 126 5.25 1.49 4.87
CA PHE A 126 6.25 1.00 5.81
C PHE A 126 6.13 -0.51 6.05
N VAL A 127 4.90 -1.00 6.23
CA VAL A 127 4.62 -2.45 6.38
C VAL A 127 5.00 -3.22 5.12
N ALA A 128 4.71 -2.70 3.93
CA ALA A 128 5.07 -3.34 2.67
C ALA A 128 6.59 -3.51 2.50
N LEU A 129 7.37 -2.51 2.93
CA LEU A 129 8.83 -2.58 2.91
C LEU A 129 9.38 -3.59 3.93
N LEU A 130 8.76 -3.73 5.10
CA LEU A 130 9.11 -4.77 6.07
C LEU A 130 8.87 -6.18 5.51
N VAL A 131 7.77 -6.39 4.81
CA VAL A 131 7.44 -7.67 4.16
C VAL A 131 8.45 -7.98 3.06
N ALA A 132 8.89 -6.98 2.31
CA ALA A 132 9.93 -7.15 1.30
C ALA A 132 11.30 -7.51 1.90
N GLU A 133 11.67 -6.89 3.02
CA GLU A 133 12.93 -7.21 3.74
C GLU A 133 12.90 -8.60 4.35
N GLY A 134 11.79 -9.00 4.98
CA GLY A 134 11.59 -10.31 5.61
C GLY A 134 12.39 -10.55 6.88
N GLY A 135 13.07 -9.54 7.41
CA GLY A 135 13.75 -9.60 8.69
C GLY A 135 12.79 -9.55 9.88
N ALA A 136 13.32 -9.76 11.10
CA ALA A 136 12.50 -9.71 12.32
C ALA A 136 11.55 -8.49 12.31
N PRO A 137 10.27 -8.64 12.64
CA PRO A 137 9.63 -9.80 13.30
C PRO A 137 9.03 -10.86 12.37
N LEU A 138 9.39 -10.88 11.09
CA LEU A 138 8.87 -11.80 10.09
C LEU A 138 9.72 -13.07 9.99
N SER A 139 9.15 -14.13 9.43
CA SER A 139 9.80 -15.42 9.24
C SER A 139 10.54 -15.52 7.90
N HIS A 140 10.12 -14.76 6.90
CA HIS A 140 10.69 -14.73 5.56
C HIS A 140 10.29 -13.45 4.83
N ALA A 141 10.93 -13.17 3.71
CA ALA A 141 10.57 -12.10 2.79
C ALA A 141 9.52 -12.58 1.78
N HIS A 142 8.63 -11.67 1.37
CA HIS A 142 7.80 -11.87 0.20
C HIS A 142 8.18 -10.83 -0.86
N PRO A 143 8.80 -11.22 -1.98
CA PRO A 143 9.20 -10.28 -3.01
C PRO A 143 7.99 -9.68 -3.70
N ILE A 144 8.01 -8.36 -3.90
CA ILE A 144 6.99 -7.59 -4.62
C ILE A 144 7.65 -6.94 -5.82
N GLY A 145 7.06 -7.08 -6.99
CA GLY A 145 7.68 -6.67 -8.25
C GLY A 145 7.75 -5.15 -8.45
N ARG A 146 6.89 -4.34 -7.79
CA ARG A 146 6.85 -2.88 -7.90
C ARG A 146 6.17 -2.22 -6.70
N TYR A 147 6.65 -1.03 -6.32
CA TYR A 147 6.12 -0.28 -5.19
C TYR A 147 5.60 1.08 -5.62
N VAL A 148 4.39 1.43 -5.18
CA VAL A 148 3.86 2.79 -5.17
C VAL A 148 3.60 3.16 -3.72
N LEU A 149 4.45 4.01 -3.17
CA LEU A 149 4.40 4.48 -1.79
C LEU A 149 3.79 5.88 -1.74
N ILE A 150 2.63 6.01 -1.15
CA ILE A 150 1.89 7.28 -1.07
C ILE A 150 1.99 7.81 0.37
N SER A 151 2.55 9.00 0.59
CA SER A 151 2.70 9.64 1.90
C SER A 151 3.35 8.72 2.95
N CYS A 152 4.35 7.92 2.56
CA CYS A 152 5.01 6.96 3.43
C CYS A 152 5.96 7.69 4.41
N PRO A 153 5.90 7.39 5.73
CA PRO A 153 6.88 7.91 6.68
C PRO A 153 8.23 7.20 6.50
N ASN A 154 9.33 7.90 6.79
CA ASN A 154 10.66 7.32 6.72
C ASN A 154 11.07 6.59 8.01
N GLU A 155 10.87 7.22 9.16
CA GLU A 155 11.37 6.72 10.44
C GLU A 155 10.25 6.34 11.40
N LEU A 156 10.21 5.08 11.88
CA LEU A 156 9.25 4.67 12.91
C LEU A 156 9.42 5.47 14.21
N SER A 157 10.65 5.84 14.54
CA SER A 157 10.96 6.66 15.70
C SER A 157 10.33 8.06 15.63
N GLU A 158 10.21 8.65 14.44
CA GLU A 158 9.48 9.92 14.24
C GLU A 158 7.97 9.71 14.40
N VAL A 159 7.42 8.67 13.78
CA VAL A 159 6.00 8.32 13.90
C VAL A 159 5.61 8.12 15.37
N THR A 160 6.42 7.40 16.15
CA THR A 160 6.13 7.13 17.56
C THR A 160 6.26 8.38 18.43
N ARG A 161 7.22 9.28 18.14
CA ARG A 161 7.34 10.57 18.85
C ARG A 161 6.14 11.47 18.56
N ASN A 162 5.71 11.59 17.31
CA ASN A 162 4.54 12.38 16.93
C ASN A 162 3.28 11.84 17.61
N PHE A 163 3.10 10.52 17.61
CA PHE A 163 2.00 9.87 18.33
C PHE A 163 2.06 10.12 19.84
N GLY A 164 3.24 10.01 20.45
CA GLY A 164 3.44 10.33 21.87
C GLY A 164 3.13 11.79 22.19
N ALA A 165 3.47 12.71 21.30
CA ALA A 165 3.16 14.13 21.45
C ALA A 165 1.65 14.39 21.42
N THR A 166 0.89 13.76 20.53
CA THR A 166 -0.58 13.88 20.52
C THR A 166 -1.25 13.36 21.78
N LEU A 167 -0.62 12.40 22.46
CA LEU A 167 -1.08 11.84 23.75
C LEU A 167 -0.50 12.56 24.96
N ASN A 168 0.31 13.61 24.76
CA ASN A 168 1.04 14.30 25.83
C ASN A 168 1.86 13.35 26.73
N LEU A 169 2.51 12.34 26.12
CA LEU A 169 3.31 11.37 26.88
C LEU A 169 4.53 12.06 27.52
N ALA A 170 4.73 11.83 28.82
CA ALA A 170 5.97 12.21 29.47
C ALA A 170 7.18 11.46 28.85
N PRO A 171 8.39 12.03 28.85
CA PRO A 171 9.57 11.38 28.22
C PRO A 171 9.86 9.97 28.72
N ALA A 172 9.57 9.67 29.98
CA ALA A 172 9.71 8.33 30.54
C ALA A 172 8.70 7.33 29.94
N ALA A 173 7.44 7.76 29.75
CA ALA A 173 6.40 6.94 29.13
C ALA A 173 6.71 6.70 27.65
N GLN A 174 7.20 7.70 26.92
CA GLN A 174 7.66 7.58 25.53
C GLN A 174 8.75 6.50 25.40
N ARG A 175 9.78 6.54 26.26
CA ARG A 175 10.84 5.51 26.26
C ARG A 175 10.32 4.11 26.59
N ILE A 176 9.32 3.99 27.47
CA ILE A 176 8.69 2.68 27.78
C ILE A 176 7.94 2.18 26.54
N TYR A 177 7.22 3.04 25.86
CA TYR A 177 6.49 2.72 24.63
C TYR A 177 7.44 2.26 23.52
N GLU A 178 8.52 2.99 23.25
CA GLU A 178 9.52 2.61 22.24
C GLU A 178 10.20 1.28 22.56
N ARG A 179 10.62 1.04 23.82
CA ARG A 179 11.14 -0.27 24.24
C ARG A 179 10.14 -1.41 24.10
N HIS A 180 8.85 -1.12 24.27
CA HIS A 180 7.82 -2.12 24.00
C HIS A 180 7.77 -2.48 22.52
N LEU A 181 7.83 -1.49 21.61
CA LEU A 181 7.88 -1.72 20.17
C LEU A 181 9.13 -2.49 19.75
N GLU A 182 10.30 -2.15 20.30
CA GLU A 182 11.55 -2.91 20.07
C GLU A 182 11.43 -4.38 20.48
N ARG A 183 10.80 -4.65 21.64
CA ARG A 183 10.58 -6.02 22.10
C ARG A 183 9.66 -6.79 21.17
N VAL A 184 8.56 -6.18 20.70
CA VAL A 184 7.60 -6.81 19.78
C VAL A 184 8.20 -6.96 18.39
N GLY A 185 8.99 -5.98 17.95
CA GLY A 185 9.69 -6.00 16.66
C GLY A 185 10.96 -6.82 16.64
N HIS A 186 11.43 -7.32 17.80
CA HIS A 186 12.68 -8.08 17.97
C HIS A 186 13.94 -7.37 17.43
N ARG A 187 13.92 -6.05 17.34
CA ARG A 187 15.06 -5.23 16.90
C ARG A 187 14.92 -3.77 17.34
N PRO A 188 16.02 -2.99 17.40
CA PRO A 188 15.98 -1.58 17.79
C PRO A 188 15.06 -0.74 16.89
N ILE A 189 14.32 0.22 17.48
CA ILE A 189 13.38 1.08 16.76
C ILE A 189 14.07 1.89 15.64
N ALA A 190 15.32 2.27 15.82
CA ALA A 190 16.12 2.99 14.83
C ALA A 190 16.41 2.17 13.55
N THR A 191 16.24 0.85 13.58
CA THR A 191 16.39 -0.01 12.40
C THR A 191 15.13 -0.06 11.53
N PHE A 192 14.02 0.46 12.04
CA PHE A 192 12.79 0.58 11.29
C PHE A 192 12.76 1.92 10.53
N SER A 193 13.48 1.97 9.41
CA SER A 193 13.54 3.09 8.50
C SER A 193 13.20 2.65 7.08
N ALA A 194 12.25 3.34 6.43
CA ALA A 194 11.86 3.04 5.04
C ALA A 194 13.07 3.13 4.09
N SER A 195 13.92 4.13 4.28
CA SER A 195 15.17 4.29 3.52
C SER A 195 16.14 3.12 3.72
N ALA A 196 16.22 2.56 4.94
CA ALA A 196 17.06 1.39 5.22
C ALA A 196 16.46 0.11 4.63
N LEU A 197 15.15 -0.07 4.76
CA LEU A 197 14.42 -1.23 4.23
C LEU A 197 14.49 -1.29 2.70
N LEU A 198 14.37 -0.13 2.03
CA LEU A 198 14.46 -0.03 0.57
C LEU A 198 15.78 -0.52 -0.01
N ARG A 199 16.89 -0.49 0.74
CA ARG A 199 18.18 -1.00 0.25
C ARG A 199 18.15 -2.49 -0.07
N ASN A 200 17.19 -3.22 0.49
CA ASN A 200 16.98 -4.65 0.27
C ASN A 200 15.91 -4.93 -0.79
N VAL A 201 15.38 -3.90 -1.43
CA VAL A 201 14.35 -4.02 -2.48
C VAL A 201 15.02 -3.88 -3.84
N ASP A 202 14.93 -4.90 -4.68
CA ASP A 202 15.40 -4.85 -6.08
C ASP A 202 14.19 -4.75 -7.03
N ALA A 203 13.45 -3.64 -6.92
CA ALA A 203 12.25 -3.38 -7.70
C ALA A 203 12.04 -1.87 -7.91
N PRO A 204 11.36 -1.45 -8.99
CA PRO A 204 11.00 -0.05 -9.20
C PRO A 204 10.13 0.50 -8.07
N VAL A 205 10.42 1.72 -7.63
CA VAL A 205 9.70 2.41 -6.55
C VAL A 205 9.22 3.77 -7.04
N LEU A 206 7.92 4.01 -7.00
CA LEU A 206 7.32 5.32 -7.17
C LEU A 206 6.89 5.86 -5.79
N ILE A 207 7.39 7.03 -5.44
CA ILE A 207 7.05 7.73 -4.20
C ILE A 207 6.16 8.91 -4.59
N ILE A 208 4.95 8.94 -4.04
CA ILE A 208 3.98 10.02 -4.22
C ILE A 208 3.78 10.71 -2.88
N HIS A 209 3.87 12.05 -2.85
CA HIS A 209 3.70 12.80 -1.60
C HIS A 209 3.15 14.20 -1.87
N GLY A 210 2.20 14.61 -1.03
CA GLY A 210 1.71 15.99 -1.01
C GLY A 210 2.69 16.90 -0.28
N ARG A 211 2.97 18.09 -0.82
CA ARG A 211 3.89 19.03 -0.15
C ARG A 211 3.31 19.60 1.15
N GLU A 212 1.99 19.66 1.23
CA GLU A 212 1.24 20.17 2.37
C GLU A 212 0.76 19.04 3.31
N ASP A 213 1.46 17.89 3.29
CA ASP A 213 1.20 16.79 4.22
C ASP A 213 1.62 17.20 5.65
N ASP A 214 0.64 17.36 6.51
CA ASP A 214 0.79 17.78 7.91
C ASP A 214 0.91 16.60 8.90
N GLU A 215 0.63 15.38 8.45
CA GLU A 215 0.79 14.15 9.25
C GLU A 215 2.21 13.54 9.03
N VAL A 216 2.67 13.50 7.78
CA VAL A 216 4.00 13.01 7.40
C VAL A 216 4.70 14.06 6.54
N ALA A 217 5.67 14.75 7.10
CA ALA A 217 6.35 15.85 6.42
C ALA A 217 7.00 15.41 5.09
N PHE A 218 6.89 16.23 4.06
CA PHE A 218 7.38 15.97 2.70
C PHE A 218 8.85 15.53 2.64
N ARG A 219 9.71 16.00 3.58
CA ARG A 219 11.12 15.56 3.69
C ARG A 219 11.27 14.03 3.80
N ASN A 220 10.29 13.32 4.39
CA ASN A 220 10.32 11.86 4.45
C ASN A 220 10.38 11.24 3.04
N ALA A 221 9.60 11.78 2.10
CA ALA A 221 9.61 11.32 0.72
C ALA A 221 10.94 11.62 0.00
N GLU A 222 11.56 12.77 0.29
CA GLU A 222 12.88 13.14 -0.25
C GLU A 222 13.96 12.20 0.26
N GLU A 223 13.97 11.89 1.55
CA GLU A 223 14.91 10.96 2.19
C GLU A 223 14.75 9.53 1.65
N ILE A 224 13.51 9.05 1.50
CA ILE A 224 13.22 7.73 0.94
C ILE A 224 13.69 7.66 -0.53
N ALA A 225 13.41 8.70 -1.32
CA ALA A 225 13.81 8.75 -2.72
C ALA A 225 15.33 8.75 -2.88
N ALA A 226 16.05 9.47 -2.03
CA ALA A 226 17.50 9.53 -2.06
C ALA A 226 18.18 8.20 -1.67
N ALA A 227 17.48 7.32 -1.00
CA ALA A 227 18.02 6.05 -0.49
C ALA A 227 18.06 4.92 -1.53
N HIS A 228 17.38 5.06 -2.68
CA HIS A 228 17.23 3.97 -3.64
C HIS A 228 17.42 4.45 -5.09
N PRO A 229 18.27 3.80 -5.90
CA PRO A 229 18.68 4.29 -7.22
C PRO A 229 17.54 4.31 -8.25
N THR A 230 16.52 3.46 -8.11
CA THR A 230 15.37 3.42 -9.02
C THR A 230 14.13 4.13 -8.47
N ALA A 231 14.25 4.75 -7.28
CA ALA A 231 13.13 5.47 -6.69
C ALA A 231 12.88 6.77 -7.47
N ARG A 232 11.62 7.00 -7.81
CA ARG A 232 11.15 8.24 -8.45
C ARG A 232 10.21 8.97 -7.51
N LEU A 233 10.52 10.22 -7.19
CA LEU A 233 9.66 11.07 -6.37
C LEU A 233 8.72 11.89 -7.26
N MET A 234 7.44 11.82 -6.95
CA MET A 234 6.37 12.61 -7.56
C MET A 234 5.71 13.49 -6.49
N PRO A 235 6.11 14.77 -6.37
CA PRO A 235 5.47 15.71 -5.46
C PRO A 235 4.18 16.26 -6.05
N PHE A 236 3.23 16.59 -5.18
CA PHE A 236 1.99 17.26 -5.54
C PHE A 236 1.72 18.44 -4.63
N ASP A 237 1.49 19.62 -5.23
CA ASP A 237 1.13 20.83 -4.51
C ASP A 237 -0.36 20.80 -4.14
N GLY A 238 -0.73 21.40 -3.02
CA GLY A 238 -2.11 21.51 -2.53
C GLY A 238 -2.69 20.21 -1.98
N LEU A 239 -1.87 19.17 -1.79
CA LEU A 239 -2.31 17.89 -1.25
C LEU A 239 -1.68 17.59 0.10
N GLY A 240 -2.53 17.21 1.05
CA GLY A 240 -2.15 16.70 2.37
C GLY A 240 -2.25 15.18 2.46
N HIS A 241 -2.11 14.65 3.68
CA HIS A 241 -1.95 13.22 3.95
C HIS A 241 -3.05 12.32 3.43
N ARG A 242 -4.30 12.77 3.48
CA ARG A 242 -5.48 11.93 3.15
C ARG A 242 -6.08 12.26 1.81
N ASN A 243 -6.14 13.54 1.44
CA ASN A 243 -6.75 13.94 0.18
C ASN A 243 -5.92 13.53 -1.06
N VAL A 244 -4.63 13.23 -0.87
CA VAL A 244 -3.76 12.64 -1.89
C VAL A 244 -4.35 11.35 -2.50
N LEU A 245 -5.08 10.55 -1.72
CA LEU A 245 -5.72 9.31 -2.19
C LEU A 245 -6.89 9.54 -3.15
N PHE A 246 -7.45 10.75 -3.16
CA PHE A 246 -8.64 11.09 -3.96
C PHE A 246 -8.34 12.06 -5.10
N ALA A 247 -7.09 12.50 -5.21
CA ALA A 247 -6.68 13.50 -6.20
C ALA A 247 -6.54 12.87 -7.59
N PRO A 248 -7.26 13.36 -8.62
CA PRO A 248 -7.18 12.82 -9.97
C PRO A 248 -5.77 12.74 -10.57
N PRO A 249 -4.85 13.70 -10.33
CA PRO A 249 -3.48 13.58 -10.84
C PRO A 249 -2.69 12.46 -10.19
N VAL A 250 -2.85 12.22 -8.88
CA VAL A 250 -2.24 11.09 -8.17
C VAL A 250 -2.73 9.78 -8.76
N PHE A 251 -4.03 9.68 -8.94
CA PHE A 251 -4.67 8.53 -9.56
C PHE A 251 -4.08 8.20 -10.93
N ARG A 252 -3.96 9.21 -11.82
CA ARG A 252 -3.34 9.02 -13.14
C ARG A 252 -1.90 8.54 -13.04
N SER A 253 -1.14 9.04 -12.07
CA SER A 253 0.26 8.63 -11.86
C SER A 253 0.37 7.17 -11.45
N VAL A 254 -0.49 6.69 -10.55
CA VAL A 254 -0.56 5.29 -10.14
C VAL A 254 -0.93 4.42 -11.35
N MET A 255 -1.95 4.81 -12.12
CA MET A 255 -2.37 4.04 -13.30
C MET A 255 -1.28 3.97 -14.37
N ASN A 256 -0.58 5.07 -14.65
CA ASN A 256 0.54 5.09 -15.60
C ASN A 256 1.71 4.20 -15.15
N GLU A 257 1.92 4.07 -13.83
CA GLU A 257 2.95 3.21 -13.27
C GLU A 257 2.61 1.73 -13.39
N LEU A 258 1.36 1.36 -13.09
CA LEU A 258 0.97 -0.05 -12.93
C LEU A 258 0.31 -0.65 -14.18
N ALA A 259 -0.35 0.17 -14.96
CA ALA A 259 -1.03 -0.22 -16.17
C ALA A 259 -0.56 0.64 -17.35
N PRO A 260 0.73 0.57 -17.74
CA PRO A 260 1.20 1.29 -18.90
C PRO A 260 0.32 0.92 -20.08
N ALA A 261 -0.10 1.93 -20.85
CA ALA A 261 -0.89 1.74 -22.07
C ALA A 261 -0.26 0.60 -22.88
N SER A 262 -1.04 -0.40 -23.23
CA SER A 262 -0.58 -1.53 -24.05
C SER A 262 0.23 -0.95 -25.21
N ALA A 263 1.54 -1.21 -25.21
CA ALA A 263 2.40 -0.90 -26.36
C ALA A 263 1.67 -1.42 -27.59
N GLY A 264 1.31 -0.52 -28.49
CA GLY A 264 0.33 -0.70 -29.54
C GLY A 264 0.42 -2.09 -30.15
N ARG A 265 -0.72 -2.73 -30.31
CA ARG A 265 -0.84 -3.91 -31.16
C ARG A 265 -0.35 -3.45 -32.54
N SER A 266 0.92 -3.69 -32.80
CA SER A 266 1.52 -3.40 -34.09
C SER A 266 0.71 -4.16 -35.13
N SER A 267 0.20 -3.41 -36.08
CA SER A 267 -0.54 -3.75 -37.26
C SER A 267 0.09 -4.92 -38.08
N GLY A 268 0.03 -6.14 -37.54
CA GLY A 268 0.37 -7.37 -38.26
C GLY A 268 -0.75 -7.90 -39.16
N ARG A 269 -1.83 -7.13 -39.39
CA ARG A 269 -2.98 -7.59 -40.15
C ARG A 269 -3.12 -6.98 -41.55
N ARG A 270 -2.16 -6.19 -42.01
CA ARG A 270 -2.20 -5.58 -43.36
C ARG A 270 -1.30 -6.26 -44.40
N GLU A 271 -0.40 -7.17 -44.04
CA GLU A 271 0.48 -7.81 -45.01
C GLU A 271 0.00 -9.18 -45.53
N GLN A 272 -1.01 -9.78 -44.94
CA GLN A 272 -1.53 -11.09 -45.45
C GLN A 272 -2.64 -10.96 -46.51
N LEU A 273 -3.14 -9.78 -46.79
CA LEU A 273 -4.14 -9.57 -47.84
C LEU A 273 -3.59 -9.14 -49.21
N SER A 274 -2.31 -8.74 -49.28
CA SER A 274 -1.66 -8.37 -50.54
C SER A 274 -0.99 -9.55 -51.28
N ARG A 275 -0.79 -10.70 -50.61
CA ARG A 275 -0.18 -11.90 -51.23
C ARG A 275 -1.19 -12.92 -51.78
N ARG A 276 -2.49 -12.71 -51.63
CA ARG A 276 -3.54 -13.57 -52.22
C ARG A 276 -4.15 -13.01 -53.51
N GLY A 277 -3.72 -11.83 -53.97
CA GLY A 277 -4.24 -11.16 -55.16
C GLY A 277 -3.38 -11.32 -56.42
N MET A 278 -2.24 -12.05 -56.35
CA MET A 278 -1.32 -12.12 -57.50
C MET A 278 -1.06 -13.53 -58.02
N MET A 279 -1.93 -14.49 -57.73
CA MET A 279 -1.89 -15.85 -58.34
C MET A 279 -3.24 -16.29 -58.89
N ALA A 280 -3.92 -15.41 -59.62
CA ALA A 280 -5.06 -15.79 -60.45
C ALA A 280 -5.06 -14.93 -61.71
N SER A 281 -4.06 -15.09 -62.58
CA SER A 281 -4.07 -14.71 -64.00
C SER A 281 -2.74 -15.14 -64.63
N ALA A 282 -2.65 -16.41 -64.99
CA ALA A 282 -1.85 -16.94 -66.11
C ALA A 282 -2.26 -18.40 -66.33
#